data_79cedc39a0c9f3a765199e58a04bebb3
#
_entry.id   79cedc39a0c9f3a765199e58a04bebb3
#
_cell.length_a   1.000
_cell.length_b   1.000
_cell.length_c   1.000
_cell.angle_alpha   90.00
_cell.angle_beta   90.00
_cell.angle_gamma   90.00
#
_symmetry.space_group_name_H-M   'P 1'
#
loop_
_entity.id
_entity.type
_entity.pdbx_description
1 polymer ?
#
loop_
_entity_poly.entity_id
_entity_poly.type
_entity_poly.pdbx_seq_one_letter_code
_entity_poly.pdbx_strand_id
1 'polypeptide(L)'
;MKKSIFIWTIAMLLVACGPDTRLDMVGMFAGTSPTIDERFEQSQQYNQQAGFATIQALTDDYHVYVCTDTHIHKTRTRWEHFIQTYRADLLCPVAIHLGDIIDATTDFEYVEDALERHPLAELLLPAKDTLMAVCGNHDIYFKQWQHFIQTFKTSTYYFVVKTLSGQQDLFIVYDSADGTVGKKQLNWLRETLEWADKQGFRHIVACSHTHFFKRDGSQGHSSNYPQEETYALLNLFDTYGVDMLWTGHDHSREITQVKDLISIVVDSMKDEDKAPHYMLVKMGEKIDYEFVAVP
;
A
#
# COMPACT_ATOMS: atom_id res chain seq x y z
N MET A 1 13.73 30.78 34.33
CA MET A 1 14.32 30.94 32.99
C MET A 1 14.45 29.64 32.15
N LYS A 2 14.43 28.43 32.75
CA LYS A 2 14.60 27.17 31.96
C LYS A 2 13.35 26.66 31.19
N LYS A 3 12.14 27.10 31.55
CA LYS A 3 10.89 26.67 30.88
C LYS A 3 10.60 27.40 29.55
N SER A 4 11.11 28.62 29.38
CA SER A 4 10.86 29.40 28.15
C SER A 4 11.69 28.92 26.95
N ILE A 5 12.89 28.36 27.19
CA ILE A 5 13.77 27.88 26.10
C ILE A 5 13.19 26.64 25.44
N PHE A 6 12.55 25.77 26.23
CA PHE A 6 11.96 24.52 25.70
C PHE A 6 10.75 24.78 24.77
N ILE A 7 9.92 25.78 25.10
CA ILE A 7 8.76 26.16 24.27
C ILE A 7 9.22 26.80 22.96
N TRP A 8 10.30 27.58 22.96
CA TRP A 8 10.85 28.19 21.75
C TRP A 8 11.51 27.17 20.82
N THR A 9 12.10 26.11 21.35
CA THR A 9 12.71 25.02 20.53
C THR A 9 11.65 24.22 19.80
N ILE A 10 10.51 23.94 20.45
CA ILE A 10 9.36 23.28 19.81
C ILE A 10 8.71 24.19 18.76
N ALA A 11 8.58 25.50 19.06
CA ALA A 11 8.03 26.48 18.11
C ALA A 11 8.93 26.67 16.87
N MET A 12 10.26 26.59 17.00
CA MET A 12 11.18 26.67 15.87
C MET A 12 11.15 25.40 15.00
N LEU A 13 10.93 24.22 15.59
CA LEU A 13 10.73 22.98 14.83
C LEU A 13 9.44 23.01 14.01
N LEU A 14 8.39 23.68 14.51
CA LEU A 14 7.11 23.81 13.80
C LEU A 14 7.15 24.83 12.65
N VAL A 15 8.08 25.80 12.67
CA VAL A 15 8.21 26.82 11.60
C VAL A 15 9.13 26.37 10.46
N ALA A 16 9.98 25.35 10.68
CA ALA A 16 10.87 24.83 9.65
C ALA A 16 10.17 23.88 8.65
N CYS A 17 8.92 23.49 8.95
CA CYS A 17 8.11 22.64 8.08
C CYS A 17 7.19 23.52 7.25
N GLY A 18 7.37 23.54 5.94
CA GLY A 18 6.47 24.21 5.00
C GLY A 18 5.06 23.60 5.03
N PRO A 19 4.06 24.23 4.37
CA PRO A 19 2.66 23.80 4.41
C PRO A 19 2.40 22.37 3.90
N ASP A 20 3.36 21.76 3.21
CA ASP A 20 3.27 20.39 2.70
C ASP A 20 3.86 19.34 3.65
N THR A 21 4.49 19.74 4.75
CA THR A 21 4.93 18.85 5.80
C THR A 21 3.80 18.65 6.80
N ARG A 22 2.86 17.79 6.51
CA ARG A 22 2.08 17.16 7.56
C ARG A 22 3.05 16.26 8.35
N LEU A 23 3.66 16.82 9.39
CA LEU A 23 4.25 16.00 10.44
C LEU A 23 3.13 15.05 10.88
N ASP A 24 3.31 13.78 10.64
CA ASP A 24 2.45 12.79 11.22
C ASP A 24 2.66 12.78 12.74
N MET A 25 1.96 13.71 13.39
CA MET A 25 2.00 13.86 14.85
C MET A 25 1.48 12.58 15.53
N VAL A 26 0.64 11.84 14.86
CA VAL A 26 0.11 10.56 15.36
C VAL A 26 1.23 9.52 15.36
N GLY A 27 1.98 9.39 14.27
CA GLY A 27 3.14 8.49 14.20
C GLY A 27 4.21 8.80 15.25
N MET A 28 4.44 10.06 15.58
CA MET A 28 5.38 10.46 16.66
C MET A 28 4.94 10.00 18.06
N PHE A 29 3.65 9.81 18.30
CA PHE A 29 3.07 9.46 19.61
C PHE A 29 2.45 8.06 19.64
N ALA A 30 2.36 7.39 18.51
CA ALA A 30 1.65 6.12 18.35
C ALA A 30 2.28 4.89 19.04
N GLY A 31 3.35 5.07 19.76
CA GLY A 31 4.01 3.99 20.51
C GLY A 31 4.97 3.15 19.67
N THR A 32 5.47 2.08 20.24
CA THR A 32 6.48 1.22 19.62
C THR A 32 5.87 0.26 18.61
N SER A 33 5.75 0.69 17.37
CA SER A 33 5.60 -0.27 16.27
C SER A 33 6.97 -0.91 15.97
N PRO A 34 7.03 -2.15 15.48
CA PRO A 34 8.28 -2.70 14.97
C PRO A 34 8.85 -1.82 13.87
N THR A 35 10.17 -1.70 13.82
CA THR A 35 10.87 -1.00 12.73
C THR A 35 10.61 -1.67 11.39
N ILE A 36 10.82 -0.96 10.29
CA ILE A 36 10.70 -1.53 8.94
C ILE A 36 11.54 -2.79 8.75
N ASP A 37 12.75 -2.82 9.30
CA ASP A 37 13.63 -3.99 9.22
C ASP A 37 13.09 -5.18 10.01
N GLU A 38 12.46 -4.95 11.17
CA GLU A 38 11.82 -6.02 11.98
C GLU A 38 10.56 -6.55 11.30
N ARG A 39 9.73 -5.69 10.72
CA ARG A 39 8.55 -6.09 9.95
C ARG A 39 8.93 -6.89 8.70
N PHE A 40 9.99 -6.45 8.01
CA PHE A 40 10.56 -7.18 6.88
C PHE A 40 11.05 -8.58 7.29
N GLU A 41 11.80 -8.70 8.38
CA GLU A 41 12.29 -10.01 8.88
C GLU A 41 11.14 -10.95 9.23
N GLN A 42 10.10 -10.46 9.91
CA GLN A 42 8.90 -11.26 10.22
C GLN A 42 8.20 -11.72 8.93
N SER A 43 8.06 -10.83 7.95
CA SER A 43 7.49 -11.16 6.64
C SER A 43 8.30 -12.24 5.92
N GLN A 44 9.63 -12.13 5.90
CA GLN A 44 10.49 -13.11 5.23
C GLN A 44 10.50 -14.47 5.94
N GLN A 45 10.42 -14.50 7.27
CA GLN A 45 10.28 -15.77 8.02
C GLN A 45 9.00 -16.52 7.62
N TYR A 46 7.89 -15.81 7.46
CA TYR A 46 6.65 -16.41 6.98
C TYR A 46 6.78 -16.86 5.51
N ASN A 47 7.28 -16.01 4.62
CA ASN A 47 7.42 -16.28 3.19
C ASN A 47 8.30 -17.51 2.91
N GLN A 48 9.37 -17.70 3.69
CA GLN A 48 10.25 -18.89 3.58
C GLN A 48 9.51 -20.21 3.88
N GLN A 49 8.50 -20.16 4.72
CA GLN A 49 7.71 -21.34 5.10
C GLN A 49 6.52 -21.56 4.18
N ALA A 50 5.83 -20.48 3.81
CA ALA A 50 4.59 -20.54 3.02
C ALA A 50 4.84 -20.55 1.51
N GLY A 51 5.98 -20.04 1.05
CA GLY A 51 6.22 -19.73 -0.36
C GLY A 51 5.44 -18.53 -0.86
N PHE A 52 5.58 -18.23 -2.14
CA PHE A 52 4.86 -17.14 -2.80
C PHE A 52 3.67 -17.68 -3.60
N ALA A 53 2.57 -16.92 -3.61
CA ALA A 53 1.34 -17.35 -4.23
C ALA A 53 1.41 -17.31 -5.77
N THR A 54 0.85 -18.31 -6.42
CA THR A 54 0.49 -18.26 -7.84
C THR A 54 -1.03 -18.36 -7.95
N ILE A 55 -1.65 -17.36 -8.56
CA ILE A 55 -3.09 -17.25 -8.73
C ILE A 55 -3.41 -17.55 -10.19
N GLN A 56 -4.39 -18.41 -10.43
CA GLN A 56 -4.80 -18.77 -11.78
C GLN A 56 -5.94 -17.87 -12.25
N ALA A 57 -5.72 -17.10 -13.31
CA ALA A 57 -6.79 -16.40 -14.01
C ALA A 57 -7.56 -17.37 -14.92
N LEU A 58 -8.85 -17.11 -15.12
CA LEU A 58 -9.72 -17.93 -15.97
C LEU A 58 -9.56 -17.65 -17.47
N THR A 59 -8.95 -16.51 -17.81
CA THR A 59 -8.77 -16.00 -19.16
C THR A 59 -7.38 -15.39 -19.32
N ASP A 60 -7.01 -15.00 -20.55
CA ASP A 60 -5.73 -14.35 -20.82
C ASP A 60 -5.77 -12.87 -20.45
N ASP A 61 -6.93 -12.25 -20.63
CA ASP A 61 -7.21 -10.92 -20.11
C ASP A 61 -8.03 -11.07 -18.83
N TYR A 62 -7.64 -10.36 -17.76
CA TYR A 62 -8.30 -10.46 -16.47
C TYR A 62 -8.36 -9.09 -15.78
N HIS A 63 -9.17 -9.00 -14.74
CA HIS A 63 -9.35 -7.77 -13.96
C HIS A 63 -8.63 -7.85 -12.61
N VAL A 64 -8.09 -6.71 -12.18
CA VAL A 64 -7.61 -6.49 -10.81
C VAL A 64 -8.35 -5.29 -10.24
N TYR A 65 -8.99 -5.46 -9.09
CA TYR A 65 -9.63 -4.37 -8.37
C TYR A 65 -8.67 -3.85 -7.31
N VAL A 66 -8.45 -2.54 -7.30
CA VAL A 66 -7.49 -1.88 -6.42
C VAL A 66 -8.17 -0.79 -5.62
N CYS A 67 -8.08 -0.87 -4.30
CA CYS A 67 -8.56 0.18 -3.39
C CYS A 67 -7.50 0.54 -2.36
N THR A 68 -7.71 1.62 -1.64
CA THR A 68 -6.80 2.12 -0.61
C THR A 68 -7.54 2.97 0.42
N ASP A 69 -6.89 3.21 1.56
CA ASP A 69 -7.31 4.21 2.55
C ASP A 69 -8.80 4.08 2.91
N THR A 70 -9.24 2.88 3.24
CA THR A 70 -10.62 2.60 3.65
C THR A 70 -10.89 3.07 5.07
N HIS A 71 -9.87 3.13 5.93
CA HIS A 71 -9.96 3.58 7.31
C HIS A 71 -11.20 3.02 8.03
N ILE A 72 -11.39 1.71 7.94
CA ILE A 72 -12.56 1.03 8.50
C ILE A 72 -12.61 1.26 10.01
N HIS A 73 -13.72 1.82 10.50
CA HIS A 73 -13.95 2.02 11.91
C HIS A 73 -15.43 1.79 12.30
N LYS A 74 -16.28 2.82 12.26
CA LYS A 74 -17.72 2.70 12.59
C LYS A 74 -18.57 2.26 11.41
N THR A 75 -18.21 2.75 10.24
CA THR A 75 -18.90 2.45 8.99
C THR A 75 -17.95 1.73 8.05
N ARG A 76 -18.50 0.89 7.19
CA ARG A 76 -17.77 0.10 6.22
C ARG A 76 -18.60 -0.18 4.97
N THR A 77 -19.54 0.72 4.67
CA THR A 77 -20.49 0.52 3.58
C THR A 77 -19.81 0.40 2.23
N ARG A 78 -18.84 1.28 1.97
CA ARG A 78 -18.08 1.27 0.72
C ARG A 78 -17.16 0.07 0.60
N TRP A 79 -16.55 -0.32 1.70
CA TRP A 79 -15.76 -1.54 1.77
C TRP A 79 -16.61 -2.77 1.42
N GLU A 80 -17.79 -2.91 2.00
CA GLU A 80 -18.70 -4.01 1.71
C GLU A 80 -19.15 -4.00 0.24
N HIS A 81 -19.43 -2.81 -0.30
CA HIS A 81 -19.74 -2.65 -1.73
C HIS A 81 -18.58 -3.08 -2.64
N PHE A 82 -17.37 -2.66 -2.33
CA PHE A 82 -16.17 -3.04 -3.07
C PHE A 82 -15.98 -4.56 -3.08
N ILE A 83 -16.10 -5.21 -1.91
CA ILE A 83 -16.01 -6.68 -1.80
C ILE A 83 -17.06 -7.37 -2.67
N GLN A 84 -18.31 -6.94 -2.59
CA GLN A 84 -19.39 -7.51 -3.38
C GLN A 84 -19.14 -7.34 -4.89
N THR A 85 -18.62 -6.18 -5.26
CA THR A 85 -18.37 -5.85 -6.67
C THR A 85 -17.30 -6.74 -7.28
N TYR A 86 -16.09 -6.80 -6.69
CA TYR A 86 -15.02 -7.58 -7.29
C TYR A 86 -15.28 -9.09 -7.24
N ARG A 87 -15.99 -9.56 -6.20
CA ARG A 87 -16.37 -10.99 -6.10
C ARG A 87 -17.42 -11.41 -7.12
N ALA A 88 -18.24 -10.47 -7.59
CA ALA A 88 -19.20 -10.73 -8.65
C ALA A 88 -18.56 -10.79 -10.04
N ASP A 89 -17.34 -10.27 -10.20
CA ASP A 89 -16.62 -10.27 -11.45
C ASP A 89 -15.81 -11.57 -11.63
N LEU A 90 -16.27 -12.44 -12.51
CA LEU A 90 -15.62 -13.72 -12.81
C LEU A 90 -14.24 -13.58 -13.45
N LEU A 91 -13.91 -12.40 -14.01
CA LEU A 91 -12.60 -12.11 -14.57
C LEU A 91 -11.61 -11.60 -13.52
N CYS A 92 -12.03 -11.38 -12.29
CA CYS A 92 -11.18 -10.91 -11.20
C CYS A 92 -10.60 -12.06 -10.38
N PRO A 93 -9.35 -12.47 -10.60
CA PRO A 93 -8.71 -13.49 -9.78
C PRO A 93 -8.22 -12.95 -8.43
N VAL A 94 -8.00 -11.63 -8.33
CA VAL A 94 -7.41 -11.00 -7.16
C VAL A 94 -7.82 -9.52 -7.04
N ALA A 95 -8.05 -9.07 -5.82
CA ALA A 95 -8.14 -7.66 -5.45
C ALA A 95 -6.93 -7.25 -4.61
N ILE A 96 -6.56 -5.97 -4.64
CA ILE A 96 -5.41 -5.42 -3.89
C ILE A 96 -5.90 -4.23 -3.07
N HIS A 97 -5.56 -4.22 -1.78
CA HIS A 97 -5.72 -3.08 -0.90
C HIS A 97 -4.36 -2.44 -0.62
N LEU A 98 -4.19 -1.16 -0.96
CA LEU A 98 -2.90 -0.47 -0.90
C LEU A 98 -2.57 0.15 0.46
N GLY A 99 -3.17 -0.34 1.55
CA GLY A 99 -2.85 0.08 2.92
C GLY A 99 -3.85 1.08 3.51
N ASP A 100 -3.65 1.38 4.80
CA ASP A 100 -4.59 2.13 5.64
C ASP A 100 -5.99 1.51 5.63
N ILE A 101 -6.01 0.21 5.94
CA ILE A 101 -7.23 -0.62 5.92
C ILE A 101 -8.15 -0.20 7.04
N ILE A 102 -7.60 0.00 8.24
CA ILE A 102 -8.34 0.43 9.42
C ILE A 102 -7.93 1.83 9.85
N ASP A 103 -8.83 2.51 10.57
CA ASP A 103 -8.54 3.83 11.13
C ASP A 103 -7.84 3.72 12.49
N ALA A 104 -6.56 4.11 12.54
CA ALA A 104 -5.81 4.33 13.77
C ALA A 104 -5.96 5.79 14.20
N THR A 105 -7.16 6.17 14.63
CA THR A 105 -7.46 7.55 15.02
C THR A 105 -6.63 8.02 16.22
N THR A 106 -6.63 9.33 16.49
CA THR A 106 -6.02 9.92 17.68
C THR A 106 -6.77 9.62 18.97
N ASP A 107 -7.93 8.97 18.91
CA ASP A 107 -8.73 8.53 20.04
C ASP A 107 -8.33 7.11 20.45
N PHE A 108 -7.47 7.00 21.46
CA PHE A 108 -6.97 5.72 21.96
C PHE A 108 -8.08 4.80 22.49
N GLU A 109 -9.07 5.33 23.21
CA GLU A 109 -10.18 4.54 23.71
C GLU A 109 -10.95 3.91 22.55
N TYR A 110 -11.13 4.67 21.49
CA TYR A 110 -11.85 4.22 20.31
C TYR A 110 -11.06 3.14 19.54
N VAL A 111 -9.75 3.28 19.40
CA VAL A 111 -8.89 2.30 18.74
C VAL A 111 -8.87 1.00 19.53
N GLU A 112 -8.68 1.06 20.86
CA GLU A 112 -8.74 -0.13 21.73
C GLU A 112 -10.10 -0.83 21.64
N ASP A 113 -11.19 -0.07 21.71
CA ASP A 113 -12.55 -0.58 21.60
C ASP A 113 -12.83 -1.20 20.21
N ALA A 114 -12.34 -0.57 19.14
CA ALA A 114 -12.46 -1.10 17.78
C ALA A 114 -11.65 -2.39 17.58
N LEU A 115 -10.44 -2.48 18.18
CA LEU A 115 -9.61 -3.66 18.13
C LEU A 115 -10.18 -4.83 18.93
N GLU A 116 -10.78 -4.56 20.10
CA GLU A 116 -11.41 -5.57 20.94
C GLU A 116 -12.71 -6.11 20.33
N ARG A 117 -13.54 -5.21 19.75
CA ARG A 117 -14.85 -5.57 19.19
C ARG A 117 -14.79 -6.05 17.75
N HIS A 118 -13.82 -5.55 16.99
CA HIS A 118 -13.69 -5.82 15.57
C HIS A 118 -12.25 -6.12 15.20
N PRO A 119 -11.71 -7.30 15.55
CA PRO A 119 -10.40 -7.73 15.12
C PRO A 119 -10.29 -7.60 13.59
N LEU A 120 -9.16 -7.15 13.10
CA LEU A 120 -8.93 -6.96 11.66
C LEU A 120 -9.28 -8.21 10.85
N ALA A 121 -8.99 -9.40 11.41
CA ALA A 121 -9.34 -10.68 10.80
C ALA A 121 -10.86 -10.84 10.55
N GLU A 122 -11.71 -10.39 11.46
CA GLU A 122 -13.16 -10.48 11.30
C GLU A 122 -13.69 -9.52 10.25
N LEU A 123 -13.14 -8.29 10.21
CA LEU A 123 -13.54 -7.30 9.20
C LEU A 123 -13.20 -7.74 7.77
N LEU A 124 -12.09 -8.47 7.60
CA LEU A 124 -11.57 -8.83 6.28
C LEU A 124 -11.87 -10.28 5.86
N LEU A 125 -12.40 -11.12 6.76
CA LEU A 125 -12.71 -12.52 6.48
C LEU A 125 -13.47 -12.76 5.16
N PRO A 126 -14.48 -11.96 4.79
CA PRO A 126 -15.20 -12.17 3.54
C PRO A 126 -14.34 -12.07 2.28
N ALA A 127 -13.25 -11.29 2.33
CA ALA A 127 -12.37 -11.02 1.19
C ALA A 127 -10.99 -11.70 1.28
N LYS A 128 -10.69 -12.37 2.39
CA LYS A 128 -9.35 -12.84 2.75
C LYS A 128 -8.65 -13.69 1.68
N ASP A 129 -9.39 -14.59 1.05
CA ASP A 129 -8.80 -15.56 0.12
C ASP A 129 -8.47 -14.96 -1.25
N THR A 130 -8.99 -13.77 -1.56
CA THR A 130 -8.81 -13.10 -2.84
C THR A 130 -8.25 -11.69 -2.73
N LEU A 131 -7.98 -11.24 -1.50
CA LEU A 131 -7.45 -9.91 -1.22
C LEU A 131 -5.97 -9.99 -0.86
N MET A 132 -5.14 -9.27 -1.62
CA MET A 132 -3.75 -8.99 -1.29
C MET A 132 -3.64 -7.62 -0.62
N ALA A 133 -2.94 -7.53 0.51
CA ALA A 133 -2.86 -6.30 1.28
C ALA A 133 -1.43 -5.74 1.32
N VAL A 134 -1.35 -4.44 1.10
CA VAL A 134 -0.19 -3.61 1.42
C VAL A 134 -0.37 -3.06 2.83
N CYS A 135 0.69 -2.89 3.57
CA CYS A 135 0.67 -2.28 4.90
C CYS A 135 0.77 -0.75 4.77
N GLY A 136 -0.20 -0.03 5.33
CA GLY A 136 -0.19 1.43 5.44
C GLY A 136 0.26 1.91 6.82
N ASN A 137 0.39 3.23 7.00
CA ASN A 137 0.85 3.79 8.27
C ASN A 137 -0.18 3.64 9.40
N HIS A 138 -1.48 3.70 9.09
CA HIS A 138 -2.52 3.42 10.09
C HIS A 138 -2.54 1.95 10.52
N ASP A 139 -2.11 1.03 9.67
CA ASP A 139 -2.05 -0.41 9.97
C ASP A 139 -0.90 -0.79 10.92
N ILE A 140 0.00 0.14 11.25
CA ILE A 140 1.10 -0.07 12.20
C ILE A 140 0.99 0.75 13.49
N TYR A 141 0.17 1.81 13.53
CA TYR A 141 0.01 2.66 14.72
C TYR A 141 -0.62 1.89 15.88
N PHE A 142 -0.37 2.33 17.12
CA PHE A 142 -1.04 1.85 18.33
C PHE A 142 -1.13 0.31 18.48
N LYS A 143 -0.08 -0.43 18.06
CA LYS A 143 -0.02 -1.90 18.05
C LYS A 143 -0.85 -2.57 16.92
N GLN A 144 -1.39 -1.81 15.97
CA GLN A 144 -2.13 -2.36 14.83
C GLN A 144 -1.32 -3.39 14.02
N TRP A 145 0.00 -3.23 13.99
CA TRP A 145 0.89 -4.22 13.36
C TRP A 145 0.63 -5.66 13.79
N GLN A 146 0.30 -5.89 15.06
CA GLN A 146 0.00 -7.24 15.56
C GLN A 146 -1.24 -7.82 14.89
N HIS A 147 -2.26 -6.99 14.65
CA HIS A 147 -3.49 -7.38 13.96
C HIS A 147 -3.25 -7.57 12.47
N PHE A 148 -2.51 -6.66 11.84
CA PHE A 148 -2.13 -6.77 10.43
C PHE A 148 -1.39 -8.08 10.17
N ILE A 149 -0.33 -8.40 10.94
CA ILE A 149 0.47 -9.60 10.74
C ILE A 149 -0.28 -10.90 11.12
N GLN A 150 -1.22 -10.83 12.05
CA GLN A 150 -2.10 -11.97 12.36
C GLN A 150 -3.03 -12.30 11.20
N THR A 151 -3.49 -11.30 10.45
CA THR A 151 -4.42 -11.45 9.33
C THR A 151 -3.69 -11.79 8.04
N PHE A 152 -2.76 -10.94 7.62
CA PHE A 152 -2.12 -11.04 6.31
C PHE A 152 -0.78 -11.79 6.32
N LYS A 153 -0.20 -12.07 7.49
CA LYS A 153 1.03 -12.83 7.72
C LYS A 153 2.31 -12.17 7.22
N THR A 154 2.24 -11.28 6.25
CA THR A 154 3.39 -10.64 5.60
C THR A 154 3.01 -9.26 5.08
N SER A 155 3.94 -8.30 5.12
CA SER A 155 3.82 -6.97 4.49
C SER A 155 4.74 -6.81 3.27
N THR A 156 5.63 -7.78 3.03
CA THR A 156 6.61 -7.74 1.94
C THR A 156 6.69 -9.09 1.25
N TYR A 157 6.14 -9.19 0.05
CA TYR A 157 6.02 -10.43 -0.72
C TYR A 157 5.84 -10.12 -2.20
N TYR A 158 5.82 -11.17 -3.02
CA TYR A 158 5.30 -11.08 -4.38
C TYR A 158 4.31 -12.21 -4.64
N PHE A 159 3.49 -12.05 -5.64
CA PHE A 159 2.65 -13.11 -6.18
C PHE A 159 2.61 -13.03 -7.69
N VAL A 160 2.25 -14.13 -8.32
CA VAL A 160 2.15 -14.25 -9.77
C VAL A 160 0.71 -14.55 -10.15
N VAL A 161 0.18 -13.82 -11.13
CA VAL A 161 -1.07 -14.21 -11.79
C VAL A 161 -0.69 -14.92 -13.10
N LYS A 162 -1.13 -16.17 -13.23
CA LYS A 162 -0.92 -16.98 -14.42
C LYS A 162 -2.20 -17.00 -15.25
N THR A 163 -2.11 -16.59 -16.51
CA THR A 163 -3.23 -16.57 -17.44
C THR A 163 -3.58 -17.97 -17.95
N LEU A 164 -4.70 -18.11 -18.66
CA LEU A 164 -5.15 -19.38 -19.22
C LEU A 164 -4.12 -19.93 -20.22
N SER A 165 -3.53 -19.10 -21.07
CA SER A 165 -2.49 -19.50 -22.03
C SER A 165 -1.10 -19.73 -21.39
N GLY A 166 -0.96 -19.41 -20.11
CA GLY A 166 0.27 -19.62 -19.34
C GLY A 166 1.21 -18.41 -19.29
N GLN A 167 0.83 -17.25 -19.82
CA GLN A 167 1.54 -16.00 -19.56
C GLN A 167 1.49 -15.68 -18.07
N GLN A 168 2.44 -14.88 -17.58
CA GLN A 168 2.54 -14.57 -16.16
C GLN A 168 2.77 -13.08 -15.95
N ASP A 169 2.05 -12.53 -14.99
CA ASP A 169 2.22 -11.16 -14.50
C ASP A 169 2.69 -11.19 -13.05
N LEU A 170 3.69 -10.39 -12.73
CA LEU A 170 4.29 -10.31 -11.40
C LEU A 170 3.77 -9.08 -10.65
N PHE A 171 3.32 -9.30 -9.43
CA PHE A 171 2.95 -8.23 -8.49
C PHE A 171 3.89 -8.29 -7.30
N ILE A 172 4.61 -7.19 -7.04
CA ILE A 172 5.56 -7.06 -5.93
C ILE A 172 4.96 -6.11 -4.90
N VAL A 173 4.71 -6.62 -3.70
CA VAL A 173 4.21 -5.85 -2.56
C VAL A 173 5.37 -5.55 -1.61
N TYR A 174 5.57 -4.28 -1.27
CA TYR A 174 6.59 -3.88 -0.32
C TYR A 174 6.06 -2.86 0.70
N ASP A 175 6.58 -2.96 1.90
CA ASP A 175 6.19 -2.15 3.05
C ASP A 175 6.85 -0.75 2.97
N SER A 176 6.04 0.29 2.98
CA SER A 176 6.47 1.68 3.06
C SER A 176 5.68 2.46 4.12
N ALA A 177 5.08 1.75 5.07
CA ALA A 177 4.21 2.35 6.10
C ALA A 177 4.90 3.44 6.95
N ASP A 178 6.21 3.35 7.16
CA ASP A 178 6.99 4.40 7.85
C ASP A 178 7.49 5.52 6.91
N GLY A 179 7.10 5.51 5.64
CA GLY A 179 7.66 6.42 4.64
C GLY A 179 9.10 6.06 4.24
N THR A 180 9.53 4.81 4.43
CA THR A 180 10.84 4.29 4.05
C THR A 180 10.75 2.79 3.74
N VAL A 181 11.63 2.26 2.90
CA VAL A 181 11.74 0.80 2.66
C VAL A 181 12.83 0.14 3.49
N GLY A 182 13.75 0.90 4.01
CA GLY A 182 14.91 0.38 4.71
C GLY A 182 15.85 -0.44 3.82
N LYS A 183 17.05 -0.70 4.34
CA LYS A 183 18.11 -1.33 3.56
C LYS A 183 17.85 -2.78 3.20
N LYS A 184 17.29 -3.55 4.14
CA LYS A 184 17.06 -4.99 3.93
C LYS A 184 16.02 -5.23 2.85
N GLN A 185 14.91 -4.51 2.93
CA GLN A 185 13.84 -4.62 1.94
C GLN A 185 14.26 -4.08 0.56
N LEU A 186 15.04 -2.99 0.50
CA LEU A 186 15.58 -2.49 -0.77
C LEU A 186 16.50 -3.52 -1.45
N ASN A 187 17.32 -4.25 -0.69
CA ASN A 187 18.14 -5.33 -1.24
C ASN A 187 17.27 -6.48 -1.75
N TRP A 188 16.25 -6.89 -0.99
CA TRP A 188 15.29 -7.92 -1.41
C TRP A 188 14.54 -7.52 -2.69
N LEU A 189 14.11 -6.26 -2.81
CA LEU A 189 13.48 -5.75 -4.04
C LEU A 189 14.42 -5.89 -5.24
N ARG A 190 15.70 -5.54 -5.07
CA ARG A 190 16.70 -5.69 -6.12
C ARG A 190 16.85 -7.16 -6.54
N GLU A 191 17.05 -8.06 -5.58
CA GLU A 191 17.20 -9.49 -5.83
C GLU A 191 15.95 -10.09 -6.51
N THR A 192 14.76 -9.65 -6.09
CA THR A 192 13.48 -10.06 -6.67
C THR A 192 13.34 -9.60 -8.12
N LEU A 193 13.68 -8.35 -8.41
CA LEU A 193 13.63 -7.80 -9.78
C LEU A 193 14.71 -8.39 -10.69
N GLU A 194 15.93 -8.64 -10.17
CA GLU A 194 16.97 -9.38 -10.89
C GLU A 194 16.56 -10.82 -11.24
N TRP A 195 15.79 -11.45 -10.35
CA TRP A 195 15.19 -12.75 -10.62
C TRP A 195 14.08 -12.63 -11.67
N ALA A 196 13.20 -11.64 -11.52
CA ALA A 196 12.05 -11.43 -12.41
C ALA A 196 12.46 -11.18 -13.86
N ASP A 197 13.54 -10.42 -14.10
CA ASP A 197 14.11 -10.13 -15.42
C ASP A 197 14.46 -11.41 -16.21
N LYS A 198 14.74 -12.51 -15.50
CA LYS A 198 15.08 -13.81 -16.10
C LYS A 198 13.88 -14.71 -16.35
N GLN A 199 12.68 -14.33 -15.86
CA GLN A 199 11.49 -15.18 -15.93
C GLN A 199 10.60 -14.87 -17.15
N GLY A 200 10.73 -13.69 -17.75
CA GLY A 200 9.93 -13.29 -18.91
C GLY A 200 8.47 -13.00 -18.54
N PHE A 201 8.23 -12.33 -17.43
CA PHE A 201 6.90 -11.85 -17.07
C PHE A 201 6.36 -10.91 -18.15
N ARG A 202 5.05 -11.01 -18.44
CA ARG A 202 4.36 -10.12 -19.36
C ARG A 202 4.32 -8.70 -18.81
N HIS A 203 3.97 -8.57 -17.52
CA HIS A 203 3.94 -7.32 -16.78
C HIS A 203 4.54 -7.47 -15.39
N ILE A 204 5.15 -6.39 -14.90
CA ILE A 204 5.64 -6.26 -13.52
C ILE A 204 5.00 -5.03 -12.90
N VAL A 205 4.24 -5.24 -11.82
CA VAL A 205 3.56 -4.18 -11.07
C VAL A 205 4.11 -4.13 -9.64
N ALA A 206 4.53 -2.96 -9.19
CA ALA A 206 4.91 -2.70 -7.81
C ALA A 206 3.74 -2.08 -7.04
N CYS A 207 3.50 -2.56 -5.81
CA CYS A 207 2.42 -2.09 -4.94
C CYS A 207 3.01 -1.67 -3.59
N SER A 208 2.68 -0.47 -3.16
CA SER A 208 3.13 0.10 -1.90
C SER A 208 2.07 1.05 -1.35
N HIS A 209 2.25 1.57 -0.13
CA HIS A 209 1.30 2.52 0.42
C HIS A 209 1.71 3.97 0.14
N THR A 210 2.92 4.36 0.54
CA THR A 210 3.39 5.74 0.46
C THR A 210 3.85 6.12 -0.95
N HIS A 211 3.38 7.23 -1.46
CA HIS A 211 3.67 7.75 -2.80
C HIS A 211 4.99 8.53 -2.88
N PHE A 212 5.57 8.64 -4.07
CA PHE A 212 6.90 9.25 -4.30
C PHE A 212 6.85 10.73 -4.66
N PHE A 213 5.80 11.19 -5.32
CA PHE A 213 5.73 12.51 -5.94
C PHE A 213 4.83 13.45 -5.14
N LYS A 214 5.05 14.76 -5.30
CA LYS A 214 4.15 15.76 -4.75
C LYS A 214 2.82 15.79 -5.49
N ARG A 215 1.77 16.04 -4.75
CA ARG A 215 0.40 16.15 -5.21
C ARG A 215 0.10 17.29 -6.21
N ASP A 216 1.04 18.22 -6.39
CA ASP A 216 0.83 19.41 -7.24
C ASP A 216 1.07 19.17 -8.74
N GLY A 217 1.27 17.92 -9.17
CA GLY A 217 1.58 17.55 -10.55
C GLY A 217 2.96 18.01 -11.04
N SER A 218 3.80 18.55 -10.14
CA SER A 218 5.12 19.10 -10.51
C SER A 218 6.19 18.03 -10.71
N GLN A 219 5.87 16.76 -10.50
CA GLN A 219 6.85 15.65 -10.39
C GLN A 219 7.92 15.93 -9.30
N GLY A 220 7.64 16.85 -8.39
CA GLY A 220 8.47 17.11 -7.23
C GLY A 220 8.42 15.95 -6.27
N HIS A 221 9.52 15.76 -5.52
CA HIS A 221 9.62 14.70 -4.52
C HIS A 221 8.63 14.90 -3.36
N SER A 222 7.93 13.84 -2.95
CA SER A 222 7.08 13.84 -1.76
C SER A 222 7.93 13.97 -0.50
N SER A 223 7.49 14.76 0.47
CA SER A 223 8.14 14.85 1.78
C SER A 223 7.93 13.62 2.67
N ASN A 224 7.04 12.71 2.25
CA ASN A 224 6.70 11.50 3.01
C ASN A 224 7.71 10.36 2.78
N TYR A 225 8.67 10.54 1.89
CA TYR A 225 9.66 9.52 1.52
C TYR A 225 11.08 10.12 1.46
N PRO A 226 12.14 9.41 1.90
CA PRO A 226 13.52 9.87 1.74
C PRO A 226 13.89 9.99 0.26
N GLN A 227 14.48 11.12 -0.12
CA GLN A 227 14.79 11.40 -1.52
C GLN A 227 15.75 10.37 -2.14
N GLU A 228 16.75 9.93 -1.38
CA GLU A 228 17.72 8.94 -1.81
C GLU A 228 17.07 7.58 -2.09
N GLU A 229 16.12 7.16 -1.24
CA GLU A 229 15.38 5.93 -1.45
C GLU A 229 14.44 6.03 -2.65
N THR A 230 13.75 7.16 -2.81
CA THR A 230 12.92 7.42 -4.00
C THR A 230 13.72 7.26 -5.28
N TYR A 231 14.89 7.89 -5.38
CA TYR A 231 15.73 7.77 -6.57
C TYR A 231 16.28 6.35 -6.76
N ALA A 232 16.65 5.67 -5.68
CA ALA A 232 17.10 4.28 -5.75
C ALA A 232 15.99 3.36 -6.28
N LEU A 233 14.76 3.52 -5.80
CA LEU A 233 13.59 2.74 -6.24
C LEU A 233 13.21 3.05 -7.69
N LEU A 234 13.15 4.33 -8.08
CA LEU A 234 12.86 4.71 -9.46
C LEU A 234 13.89 4.17 -10.44
N ASN A 235 15.19 4.24 -10.08
CA ASN A 235 16.24 3.66 -10.90
C ASN A 235 16.15 2.13 -10.97
N LEU A 236 15.76 1.48 -9.87
CA LEU A 236 15.58 0.03 -9.83
C LEU A 236 14.39 -0.39 -10.72
N PHE A 237 13.26 0.29 -10.63
CA PHE A 237 12.08 0.02 -11.43
C PHE A 237 12.31 0.26 -12.93
N ASP A 238 12.98 1.35 -13.28
CA ASP A 238 13.38 1.65 -14.67
C ASP A 238 14.35 0.59 -15.23
N THR A 239 15.32 0.13 -14.41
CA THR A 239 16.34 -0.85 -14.84
C THR A 239 15.71 -2.20 -15.18
N TYR A 240 14.70 -2.62 -14.44
CA TYR A 240 14.07 -3.94 -14.57
C TYR A 240 12.68 -3.91 -15.21
N GLY A 241 12.31 -2.79 -15.82
CA GLY A 241 11.09 -2.69 -16.63
C GLY A 241 9.82 -2.88 -15.80
N VAL A 242 9.71 -2.27 -14.61
CA VAL A 242 8.46 -2.21 -13.87
C VAL A 242 7.48 -1.29 -14.63
N ASP A 243 6.34 -1.82 -15.05
CA ASP A 243 5.34 -1.10 -15.82
C ASP A 243 4.60 -0.05 -14.99
N MET A 244 4.18 -0.46 -13.78
CA MET A 244 3.35 0.38 -12.92
C MET A 244 3.77 0.32 -11.45
N LEU A 245 3.60 1.46 -10.77
CA LEU A 245 3.64 1.59 -9.31
C LEU A 245 2.28 2.06 -8.82
N TRP A 246 1.61 1.26 -7.97
CA TRP A 246 0.35 1.62 -7.35
C TRP A 246 0.54 1.96 -5.89
N THR A 247 0.00 3.11 -5.47
CA THR A 247 0.11 3.62 -4.10
C THR A 247 -1.19 4.26 -3.62
N GLY A 248 -1.29 4.52 -2.33
CA GLY A 248 -2.37 5.24 -1.66
C GLY A 248 -1.87 6.46 -0.88
N HIS A 249 -2.28 6.57 0.40
CA HIS A 249 -1.78 7.49 1.42
C HIS A 249 -2.25 8.95 1.26
N ASP A 250 -2.32 9.49 0.06
CA ASP A 250 -2.63 10.93 -0.14
C ASP A 250 -4.13 11.22 -0.29
N HIS A 251 -4.97 10.18 -0.24
CA HIS A 251 -6.42 10.26 -0.35
C HIS A 251 -6.94 10.93 -1.62
N SER A 252 -6.09 11.16 -2.60
CA SER A 252 -6.52 11.73 -3.88
C SER A 252 -5.65 11.25 -5.02
N ARG A 253 -6.33 10.99 -6.11
CA ARG A 253 -5.76 10.46 -7.33
C ARG A 253 -4.67 11.35 -7.90
N GLU A 254 -3.55 10.73 -8.22
CA GLU A 254 -2.51 11.34 -9.03
C GLU A 254 -1.91 10.30 -9.98
N ILE A 255 -1.59 10.71 -11.20
CA ILE A 255 -0.94 9.88 -12.19
C ILE A 255 0.32 10.61 -12.66
N THR A 256 1.47 10.00 -12.43
CA THR A 256 2.77 10.54 -12.83
C THR A 256 3.49 9.52 -13.68
N GLN A 257 3.97 9.95 -14.84
CA GLN A 257 4.80 9.12 -15.70
C GLN A 257 6.27 9.54 -15.60
N VAL A 258 7.14 8.56 -15.32
CA VAL A 258 8.59 8.75 -15.30
C VAL A 258 9.20 7.71 -16.24
N LYS A 259 9.65 8.16 -17.41
CA LYS A 259 10.04 7.29 -18.53
C LYS A 259 8.90 6.32 -18.89
N ASP A 260 9.13 5.00 -18.76
CA ASP A 260 8.12 3.97 -19.05
C ASP A 260 7.28 3.58 -17.82
N LEU A 261 7.71 3.94 -16.61
CA LEU A 261 6.98 3.69 -15.36
C LEU A 261 5.78 4.63 -15.24
N ILE A 262 4.59 4.07 -15.01
CA ILE A 262 3.38 4.82 -14.64
C ILE A 262 3.16 4.65 -13.13
N SER A 263 3.26 5.75 -12.38
CA SER A 263 2.96 5.80 -10.96
C SER A 263 1.54 6.33 -10.74
N ILE A 264 0.72 5.58 -10.04
CA ILE A 264 -0.67 5.91 -9.74
C ILE A 264 -0.86 5.95 -8.23
N VAL A 265 -1.31 7.10 -7.72
CA VAL A 265 -1.93 7.22 -6.41
C VAL A 265 -3.42 7.01 -6.59
N VAL A 266 -3.99 6.05 -5.90
CA VAL A 266 -5.42 5.73 -5.97
C VAL A 266 -6.18 6.60 -4.97
N ASP A 267 -7.42 6.99 -5.30
CA ASP A 267 -8.29 7.74 -4.39
C ASP A 267 -8.59 6.94 -3.12
N SER A 268 -8.71 7.63 -2.00
CA SER A 268 -9.22 7.04 -0.77
C SER A 268 -10.66 6.53 -0.95
N MET A 269 -10.95 5.41 -0.29
CA MET A 269 -12.28 4.81 -0.30
C MET A 269 -12.99 4.92 1.06
N LYS A 270 -12.55 5.86 1.87
CA LYS A 270 -13.13 6.15 3.19
C LYS A 270 -14.59 6.57 3.08
N ASP A 271 -15.46 6.08 3.98
CA ASP A 271 -16.91 6.32 3.94
C ASP A 271 -17.30 7.82 4.00
N GLU A 272 -16.47 8.67 4.61
CA GLU A 272 -16.71 10.11 4.74
C GLU A 272 -16.25 10.92 3.51
N ASP A 273 -15.52 10.34 2.58
CA ASP A 273 -15.02 11.06 1.41
C ASP A 273 -16.15 11.39 0.43
N LYS A 274 -16.03 12.56 -0.21
CA LYS A 274 -17.09 13.06 -1.09
C LYS A 274 -17.20 12.36 -2.42
N ALA A 275 -16.08 11.86 -2.94
CA ALA A 275 -15.98 11.25 -4.26
C ALA A 275 -14.97 10.09 -4.25
N PRO A 276 -15.27 9.00 -3.54
CA PRO A 276 -14.40 7.84 -3.45
C PRO A 276 -14.44 7.05 -4.74
N HIS A 277 -13.28 6.52 -5.13
CA HIS A 277 -13.15 5.61 -6.26
C HIS A 277 -12.27 4.42 -5.86
N TYR A 278 -12.52 3.28 -6.48
CA TYR A 278 -11.51 2.25 -6.64
C TYR A 278 -10.97 2.28 -8.07
N MET A 279 -9.83 1.68 -8.30
CA MET A 279 -9.27 1.50 -9.63
C MET A 279 -9.58 0.09 -10.12
N LEU A 280 -10.22 -0.02 -11.29
CA LEU A 280 -10.38 -1.26 -12.03
C LEU A 280 -9.28 -1.32 -13.09
N VAL A 281 -8.43 -2.33 -13.00
CA VAL A 281 -7.34 -2.56 -13.95
C VAL A 281 -7.67 -3.76 -14.83
N LYS A 282 -7.50 -3.59 -16.13
CA LYS A 282 -7.64 -4.65 -17.13
C LYS A 282 -6.24 -5.10 -17.55
N MET A 283 -5.88 -6.30 -17.15
CA MET A 283 -4.59 -6.91 -17.44
C MET A 283 -4.72 -7.73 -18.73
N GLY A 284 -4.12 -7.26 -19.81
CA GLY A 284 -4.11 -7.89 -21.12
C GLY A 284 -2.73 -7.81 -21.76
N GLU A 285 -2.65 -7.69 -23.08
CA GLU A 285 -1.39 -7.36 -23.78
C GLU A 285 -0.84 -5.98 -23.35
N LYS A 286 -1.76 -5.08 -22.96
CA LYS A 286 -1.47 -3.80 -22.32
C LYS A 286 -2.22 -3.73 -21.01
N ILE A 287 -1.72 -2.91 -20.11
CA ILE A 287 -2.43 -2.58 -18.87
C ILE A 287 -3.29 -1.36 -19.14
N ASP A 288 -4.62 -1.54 -19.07
CA ASP A 288 -5.60 -0.44 -19.09
C ASP A 288 -6.22 -0.30 -17.71
N TYR A 289 -6.62 0.93 -17.33
CA TYR A 289 -7.23 1.18 -16.03
C TYR A 289 -8.29 2.27 -16.09
N GLU A 290 -9.26 2.17 -15.21
CA GLU A 290 -10.30 3.18 -15.02
C GLU A 290 -10.60 3.35 -13.53
N PHE A 291 -11.06 4.55 -13.15
CA PHE A 291 -11.49 4.84 -11.78
C PHE A 291 -13.00 4.79 -11.70
N VAL A 292 -13.50 3.91 -10.86
CA VAL A 292 -14.92 3.64 -10.71
C VAL A 292 -15.41 4.26 -9.41
N ALA A 293 -16.41 5.14 -9.52
CA ALA A 293 -17.02 5.79 -8.36
C ALA A 293 -17.72 4.76 -7.46
N VAL A 294 -17.54 4.90 -6.15
CA VAL A 294 -18.23 4.09 -5.14
C VAL A 294 -19.43 4.86 -4.64
N PRO A 295 -20.64 4.27 -4.63
CA PRO A 295 -21.84 4.93 -4.14
C PRO A 295 -21.82 5.26 -2.64
#